data_5bf2e8c78f2d3396d5601766b6e0faf9
#
_entry.id   5bf2e8c78f2d3396d5601766b6e0faf9
#
_cell.length_a   1.000
_cell.length_b   1.000
_cell.length_c   1.000
_cell.angle_alpha   90.00
_cell.angle_beta   90.00
_cell.angle_gamma   90.00
#
_symmetry.space_group_name_H-M   'P 1'
#
loop_
_entity.id
_entity.type
_entity.pdbx_description
1 polymer ?
#
loop_
_entity_poly.entity_id
_entity_poly.type
_entity_poly.pdbx_seq_one_letter_code
_entity_poly.pdbx_strand_id
1 'polypeptide(L)'
;GINHKYFKYDHVEQGKRQVGSTFKPFAIVAALEQGIPLTSMWNGDSPQVFDDAGKPYEVSNYGEEGWGQVDLLYATKHSVNTVFVPLGIKVGPAAVVDVARRAGIPESVAMIPTPSVVLGVASPRVIDVANAYATFAAQGIKSKPYLVAQVIGSNKGVLYEGKQETQEVFSKEVMADLTYS
;
A
#
# COMPACT_ATOMS: atom_id res chain seq x y z
N GLY A 1 18.86 -1.49 -17.13
CA GLY A 1 18.67 -2.48 -18.20
C GLY A 1 19.98 -3.09 -18.64
N ILE A 2 19.93 -4.27 -19.27
CA ILE A 2 21.11 -5.02 -19.71
C ILE A 2 21.95 -4.23 -20.74
N ASN A 3 21.32 -3.34 -21.50
CA ASN A 3 22.00 -2.51 -22.48
C ASN A 3 21.48 -1.07 -22.42
N HIS A 4 22.16 -0.22 -21.66
CA HIS A 4 21.81 1.18 -21.45
C HIS A 4 21.83 2.02 -22.75
N LYS A 5 22.55 1.61 -23.77
CA LYS A 5 22.57 2.31 -25.07
C LYS A 5 21.18 2.31 -25.74
N TYR A 6 20.42 1.22 -25.58
CA TYR A 6 19.09 1.05 -26.21
C TYR A 6 17.94 1.22 -25.22
N PHE A 7 18.17 0.91 -23.92
CA PHE A 7 17.13 0.92 -22.87
C PHE A 7 17.54 1.91 -21.77
N LYS A 8 17.22 3.19 -21.99
CA LYS A 8 17.53 4.28 -21.05
C LYS A 8 16.45 4.49 -19.99
N TYR A 9 15.27 3.90 -20.19
CA TYR A 9 14.17 4.04 -19.26
C TYR A 9 14.36 3.11 -18.05
N ASP A 10 14.38 3.72 -16.87
CA ASP A 10 14.44 2.99 -15.60
C ASP A 10 13.03 2.71 -15.10
N HIS A 11 12.61 1.43 -15.23
CA HIS A 11 11.29 1.00 -14.80
C HIS A 11 11.07 1.13 -13.29
N VAL A 12 12.12 1.10 -12.49
CA VAL A 12 12.07 1.17 -11.03
C VAL A 12 11.85 2.60 -10.55
N GLU A 13 12.62 3.54 -11.09
CA GLU A 13 12.61 4.95 -10.69
C GLU A 13 11.67 5.83 -11.52
N GLN A 14 11.42 5.48 -12.78
CA GLN A 14 10.62 6.28 -13.70
C GLN A 14 9.24 5.67 -13.96
N GLY A 15 9.10 4.36 -13.79
CA GLY A 15 7.85 3.64 -14.04
C GLY A 15 6.77 4.00 -13.02
N LYS A 16 5.67 4.63 -13.51
CA LYS A 16 4.50 4.97 -12.72
C LYS A 16 3.28 4.27 -13.29
N ARG A 17 2.56 3.53 -12.46
CA ARG A 17 1.30 2.87 -12.83
C ARG A 17 0.37 2.82 -11.63
N GLN A 18 -0.93 2.76 -11.92
CA GLN A 18 -1.92 2.44 -10.90
C GLN A 18 -1.56 1.10 -10.24
N VAL A 19 -1.51 1.11 -8.92
CA VAL A 19 -1.06 -0.06 -8.16
C VAL A 19 -2.14 -1.11 -7.98
N GLY A 20 -3.40 -0.75 -8.19
CA GLY A 20 -4.52 -1.68 -8.06
C GLY A 20 -4.61 -2.26 -6.66
N SER A 21 -5.01 -3.52 -6.56
CA SER A 21 -5.24 -4.22 -5.29
C SER A 21 -4.03 -4.33 -4.37
N THR A 22 -2.82 -4.04 -4.83
CA THR A 22 -1.65 -3.93 -3.94
C THR A 22 -1.76 -2.75 -2.97
N PHE A 23 -2.77 -1.88 -3.13
CA PHE A 23 -3.05 -0.80 -2.19
C PHE A 23 -3.93 -1.24 -1.00
N LYS A 24 -4.63 -2.35 -1.09
CA LYS A 24 -5.56 -2.85 -0.05
C LYS A 24 -4.92 -3.05 1.34
N PRO A 25 -3.67 -3.51 1.48
CA PRO A 25 -3.02 -3.63 2.78
C PRO A 25 -2.95 -2.32 3.57
N PHE A 26 -2.90 -1.16 2.92
CA PHE A 26 -2.95 0.14 3.62
C PHE A 26 -4.31 0.36 4.30
N ALA A 27 -5.40 -0.13 3.71
CA ALA A 27 -6.72 -0.09 4.35
C ALA A 27 -6.84 -1.09 5.51
N ILE A 28 -6.19 -2.26 5.42
CA ILE A 28 -6.10 -3.23 6.54
C ILE A 28 -5.35 -2.59 7.72
N VAL A 29 -4.20 -1.96 7.49
CA VAL A 29 -3.46 -1.27 8.55
C VAL A 29 -4.32 -0.20 9.21
N ALA A 30 -5.01 0.65 8.42
CA ALA A 30 -5.90 1.67 8.95
C ALA A 30 -7.06 1.07 9.78
N ALA A 31 -7.58 -0.09 9.37
CA ALA A 31 -8.63 -0.80 10.09
C ALA A 31 -8.11 -1.36 11.44
N LEU A 32 -6.95 -2.01 11.43
CA LEU A 32 -6.32 -2.57 12.62
C LEU A 32 -5.97 -1.48 13.65
N GLU A 33 -5.41 -0.34 13.20
CA GLU A 33 -5.12 0.81 14.08
C GLU A 33 -6.39 1.40 14.72
N GLN A 34 -7.55 1.24 14.07
CA GLN A 34 -8.86 1.66 14.59
C GLN A 34 -9.59 0.55 15.34
N GLY A 35 -8.95 -0.60 15.61
CA GLY A 35 -9.52 -1.71 16.36
C GLY A 35 -10.54 -2.55 15.60
N ILE A 36 -10.57 -2.48 14.26
CA ILE A 36 -11.40 -3.36 13.42
C ILE A 36 -10.65 -4.67 13.22
N PRO A 37 -11.12 -5.79 13.78
CA PRO A 37 -10.38 -7.05 13.70
C PRO A 37 -10.51 -7.70 12.32
N LEU A 38 -9.52 -8.52 11.95
CA LEU A 38 -9.50 -9.29 10.70
C LEU A 38 -10.71 -10.26 10.57
N THR A 39 -11.31 -10.65 11.70
CA THR A 39 -12.50 -11.49 11.76
C THR A 39 -13.83 -10.71 11.62
N SER A 40 -13.78 -9.39 11.42
CA SER A 40 -14.99 -8.60 11.18
C SER A 40 -15.66 -9.01 9.87
N MET A 41 -17.01 -9.13 9.92
CA MET A 41 -17.82 -9.62 8.80
C MET A 41 -18.30 -8.48 7.90
N TRP A 42 -18.25 -8.71 6.60
CA TRP A 42 -18.57 -7.74 5.55
C TRP A 42 -19.38 -8.41 4.44
N ASN A 43 -20.23 -7.63 3.78
CA ASN A 43 -20.95 -8.10 2.59
C ASN A 43 -20.03 -8.08 1.37
N GLY A 44 -19.76 -9.23 0.79
CA GLY A 44 -18.95 -9.42 -0.43
C GLY A 44 -19.78 -9.61 -1.71
N ASP A 45 -21.11 -9.41 -1.66
CA ASP A 45 -21.94 -9.50 -2.86
C ASP A 45 -21.53 -8.46 -3.91
N SER A 46 -21.73 -8.78 -5.19
CA SER A 46 -21.35 -7.94 -6.32
C SER A 46 -22.49 -7.88 -7.34
N PRO A 47 -22.78 -6.69 -7.93
CA PRO A 47 -22.21 -5.38 -7.62
C PRO A 47 -22.80 -4.76 -6.34
N GLN A 48 -22.15 -3.72 -5.80
CA GLN A 48 -22.68 -2.87 -4.74
C GLN A 48 -22.51 -1.40 -5.10
N VAL A 49 -23.40 -0.55 -4.58
CA VAL A 49 -23.35 0.90 -4.80
C VAL A 49 -23.09 1.61 -3.47
N PHE A 50 -22.10 2.47 -3.45
CA PHE A 50 -21.70 3.29 -2.30
C PHE A 50 -21.91 4.77 -2.61
N ASP A 51 -21.94 5.61 -1.59
CA ASP A 51 -21.95 7.06 -1.76
C ASP A 51 -20.50 7.61 -1.88
N ASP A 52 -20.23 8.38 -2.93
CA ASP A 52 -19.02 9.16 -3.09
C ASP A 52 -19.38 10.65 -3.20
N ALA A 53 -19.42 11.34 -2.07
CA ALA A 53 -19.75 12.76 -1.96
C ALA A 53 -21.10 13.11 -2.64
N GLY A 54 -22.13 12.31 -2.39
CA GLY A 54 -23.49 12.49 -2.93
C GLY A 54 -23.67 11.93 -4.35
N LYS A 55 -22.69 11.18 -4.86
CA LYS A 55 -22.77 10.49 -6.15
C LYS A 55 -22.74 8.98 -5.96
N PRO A 56 -23.57 8.21 -6.68
CA PRO A 56 -23.52 6.77 -6.63
C PRO A 56 -22.18 6.28 -7.24
N TYR A 57 -21.45 5.46 -6.47
CA TYR A 57 -20.22 4.81 -6.89
C TYR A 57 -20.46 3.29 -6.91
N GLU A 58 -20.64 2.74 -8.10
CA GLU A 58 -20.80 1.30 -8.29
C GLU A 58 -19.46 0.58 -8.26
N VAL A 59 -19.40 -0.52 -7.51
CA VAL A 59 -18.22 -1.35 -7.31
C VAL A 59 -18.58 -2.79 -7.62
N SER A 60 -17.79 -3.42 -8.49
CA SER A 60 -17.88 -4.84 -8.79
C SER A 60 -16.61 -5.58 -8.40
N ASN A 61 -16.76 -6.85 -8.04
CA ASN A 61 -15.65 -7.78 -7.90
C ASN A 61 -15.13 -8.22 -9.28
N TYR A 62 -13.91 -8.75 -9.32
CA TYR A 62 -13.38 -9.36 -10.54
C TYR A 62 -14.29 -10.55 -10.95
N GLY A 63 -14.69 -10.59 -12.22
CA GLY A 63 -15.62 -11.62 -12.72
C GLY A 63 -17.05 -11.48 -12.21
N GLU A 64 -17.41 -10.35 -11.57
CA GLU A 64 -18.74 -10.08 -10.98
C GLU A 64 -19.19 -11.09 -9.90
N GLU A 65 -18.24 -11.84 -9.34
CA GLU A 65 -18.52 -12.88 -8.34
C GLU A 65 -19.05 -12.26 -7.04
N GLY A 66 -20.16 -12.79 -6.53
CA GLY A 66 -20.71 -12.48 -5.21
C GLY A 66 -20.18 -13.49 -4.18
N TRP A 67 -19.74 -12.97 -3.02
CA TRP A 67 -19.12 -13.79 -1.96
C TRP A 67 -19.97 -13.90 -0.70
N GLY A 68 -21.15 -13.24 -0.65
CA GLY A 68 -21.98 -13.17 0.55
C GLY A 68 -21.24 -12.55 1.74
N GLN A 69 -21.53 -13.03 2.96
CA GLN A 69 -20.85 -12.56 4.17
C GLN A 69 -19.50 -13.21 4.33
N VAL A 70 -18.43 -12.41 4.34
CA VAL A 70 -17.04 -12.84 4.48
C VAL A 70 -16.30 -11.99 5.52
N ASP A 71 -15.29 -12.56 6.16
CA ASP A 71 -14.38 -11.80 7.02
C ASP A 71 -13.27 -11.08 6.20
N LEU A 72 -12.48 -10.21 6.87
CA LEU A 72 -11.41 -9.49 6.19
C LEU A 72 -10.28 -10.42 5.73
N LEU A 73 -10.04 -11.56 6.40
CA LEU A 73 -9.04 -12.54 5.95
C LEU A 73 -9.43 -13.12 4.61
N TYR A 74 -10.67 -13.58 4.49
CA TYR A 74 -11.20 -14.09 3.23
C TYR A 74 -11.20 -13.02 2.14
N ALA A 75 -11.67 -11.81 2.49
CA ALA A 75 -11.72 -10.69 1.56
C ALA A 75 -10.32 -10.28 1.06
N THR A 76 -9.28 -10.35 1.92
CA THR A 76 -7.89 -10.09 1.56
C THR A 76 -7.38 -11.14 0.58
N LYS A 77 -7.54 -12.42 0.94
CA LYS A 77 -7.13 -13.57 0.11
C LYS A 77 -7.73 -13.52 -1.29
N HIS A 78 -9.01 -13.15 -1.41
CA HIS A 78 -9.75 -13.10 -2.68
C HIS A 78 -9.81 -11.71 -3.30
N SER A 79 -9.18 -10.72 -2.64
CA SER A 79 -9.11 -9.34 -3.14
C SER A 79 -10.49 -8.73 -3.43
N VAL A 80 -11.47 -8.94 -2.54
CA VAL A 80 -12.89 -8.60 -2.72
C VAL A 80 -13.09 -7.08 -2.70
N ASN A 81 -13.32 -6.46 -3.86
CA ASN A 81 -13.47 -5.01 -3.99
C ASN A 81 -14.65 -4.46 -3.18
N THR A 82 -15.79 -5.19 -3.21
CA THR A 82 -17.03 -4.82 -2.52
C THR A 82 -16.93 -4.89 -0.99
N VAL A 83 -15.86 -5.46 -0.45
CA VAL A 83 -15.50 -5.38 0.98
C VAL A 83 -14.51 -4.24 1.24
N PHE A 84 -13.50 -4.08 0.38
CA PHE A 84 -12.45 -3.09 0.62
C PHE A 84 -12.92 -1.65 0.45
N VAL A 85 -13.87 -1.37 -0.46
CA VAL A 85 -14.41 -0.01 -0.61
C VAL A 85 -15.18 0.42 0.65
N PRO A 86 -16.18 -0.32 1.17
CA PRO A 86 -16.84 0.07 2.42
C PRO A 86 -15.90 0.05 3.63
N LEU A 87 -14.89 -0.82 3.68
CA LEU A 87 -13.83 -0.75 4.69
C LEU A 87 -13.11 0.60 4.65
N GLY A 88 -12.65 1.02 3.46
CA GLY A 88 -11.98 2.30 3.28
C GLY A 88 -12.88 3.50 3.61
N ILE A 89 -14.16 3.44 3.31
CA ILE A 89 -15.16 4.45 3.72
C ILE A 89 -15.26 4.48 5.25
N LYS A 90 -15.36 3.31 5.91
CA LYS A 90 -15.51 3.19 7.36
C LYS A 90 -14.29 3.70 8.13
N VAL A 91 -13.08 3.38 7.71
CA VAL A 91 -11.85 3.88 8.37
C VAL A 91 -11.55 5.32 7.99
N GLY A 92 -12.14 5.81 6.93
CA GLY A 92 -11.89 7.11 6.31
C GLY A 92 -10.79 7.05 5.24
N PRO A 93 -11.08 7.46 4.00
CA PRO A 93 -10.09 7.44 2.90
C PRO A 93 -8.81 8.21 3.23
N ALA A 94 -8.91 9.29 4.03
CA ALA A 94 -7.74 10.04 4.49
C ALA A 94 -6.82 9.22 5.41
N ALA A 95 -7.37 8.33 6.25
CA ALA A 95 -6.58 7.44 7.09
C ALA A 95 -5.81 6.42 6.24
N VAL A 96 -6.41 5.91 5.17
CA VAL A 96 -5.73 5.00 4.22
C VAL A 96 -4.57 5.71 3.52
N VAL A 97 -4.76 6.97 3.11
CA VAL A 97 -3.70 7.80 2.52
C VAL A 97 -2.59 8.06 3.54
N ASP A 98 -2.92 8.38 4.81
CA ASP A 98 -1.95 8.58 5.89
C ASP A 98 -1.09 7.34 6.11
N VAL A 99 -1.70 6.15 6.21
CA VAL A 99 -0.95 4.88 6.31
C VAL A 99 0.01 4.71 5.15
N ALA A 100 -0.42 4.98 3.91
CA ALA A 100 0.46 4.88 2.74
C ALA A 100 1.65 5.87 2.82
N ARG A 101 1.43 7.10 3.32
CA ARG A 101 2.48 8.10 3.56
C ARG A 101 3.47 7.63 4.62
N ARG A 102 2.96 7.19 5.76
CA ARG A 102 3.80 6.66 6.84
C ARG A 102 4.61 5.46 6.37
N ALA A 103 4.03 4.56 5.61
CA ALA A 103 4.74 3.41 5.04
C ALA A 103 5.87 3.79 4.08
N GLY A 104 5.80 4.94 3.40
CA GLY A 104 6.88 5.43 2.55
C GLY A 104 6.49 5.91 1.16
N ILE A 105 5.21 5.91 0.80
CA ILE A 105 4.76 6.55 -0.47
C ILE A 105 4.97 8.06 -0.36
N PRO A 106 5.80 8.69 -1.23
CA PRO A 106 6.18 10.09 -1.09
C PRO A 106 5.04 11.06 -1.38
N GLU A 107 5.12 12.28 -0.83
CA GLU A 107 4.14 13.35 -1.03
C GLU A 107 3.94 13.73 -2.51
N SER A 108 4.96 13.53 -3.33
CA SER A 108 4.89 13.79 -4.77
C SER A 108 3.92 12.89 -5.55
N VAL A 109 3.46 11.79 -4.93
CA VAL A 109 2.42 10.93 -5.49
C VAL A 109 1.05 11.49 -5.12
N ALA A 110 0.27 11.91 -6.11
CA ALA A 110 -1.10 12.36 -5.85
C ALA A 110 -1.97 11.19 -5.36
N MET A 111 -2.51 11.31 -4.15
CA MET A 111 -3.49 10.40 -3.57
C MET A 111 -4.67 11.21 -3.05
N ILE A 112 -5.78 11.15 -3.79
CA ILE A 112 -7.00 11.84 -3.41
C ILE A 112 -7.79 10.94 -2.46
N PRO A 113 -8.18 11.41 -1.26
CA PRO A 113 -8.88 10.59 -0.27
C PRO A 113 -10.36 10.39 -0.65
N THR A 114 -10.62 9.60 -1.68
CA THR A 114 -11.94 9.18 -2.15
C THR A 114 -12.16 7.69 -1.82
N PRO A 115 -13.40 7.18 -1.83
CA PRO A 115 -13.70 5.76 -1.63
C PRO A 115 -12.88 4.81 -2.51
N SER A 116 -12.53 5.24 -3.74
CA SER A 116 -11.75 4.45 -4.70
C SER A 116 -10.26 4.35 -4.35
N VAL A 117 -9.73 5.14 -3.40
CA VAL A 117 -8.29 5.12 -3.07
C VAL A 117 -7.80 3.74 -2.65
N VAL A 118 -8.65 2.98 -1.96
CA VAL A 118 -8.32 1.60 -1.50
C VAL A 118 -8.11 0.62 -2.64
N LEU A 119 -8.64 0.93 -3.83
CA LEU A 119 -8.46 0.12 -5.05
C LEU A 119 -7.20 0.48 -5.82
N GLY A 120 -6.36 1.37 -5.28
CA GLY A 120 -5.06 1.69 -5.84
C GLY A 120 -5.08 2.51 -7.13
N VAL A 121 -5.93 3.53 -7.18
CA VAL A 121 -6.01 4.47 -8.31
C VAL A 121 -4.79 5.39 -8.43
N ALA A 122 -3.99 5.51 -7.37
CA ALA A 122 -2.74 6.27 -7.37
C ALA A 122 -1.65 5.57 -8.21
N SER A 123 -0.72 6.36 -8.74
CA SER A 123 0.36 5.88 -9.62
C SER A 123 1.75 6.21 -9.05
N PRO A 124 2.16 5.60 -7.94
CA PRO A 124 3.52 5.71 -7.41
C PRO A 124 4.53 5.01 -8.33
N ARG A 125 5.82 5.24 -8.09
CA ARG A 125 6.90 4.48 -8.72
C ARG A 125 6.97 3.06 -8.12
N VAL A 126 7.57 2.14 -8.86
CA VAL A 126 7.78 0.76 -8.37
C VAL A 126 8.57 0.76 -7.06
N ILE A 127 9.62 1.57 -6.96
CA ILE A 127 10.44 1.67 -5.74
C ILE A 127 9.65 2.18 -4.53
N ASP A 128 8.70 3.10 -4.74
CA ASP A 128 7.89 3.66 -3.66
C ASP A 128 7.00 2.57 -3.02
N VAL A 129 6.37 1.73 -3.86
CA VAL A 129 5.54 0.61 -3.40
C VAL A 129 6.41 -0.46 -2.73
N ALA A 130 7.55 -0.82 -3.34
CA ALA A 130 8.48 -1.78 -2.76
C ALA A 130 8.99 -1.33 -1.37
N ASN A 131 9.30 -0.04 -1.22
CA ASN A 131 9.72 0.53 0.07
C ASN A 131 8.61 0.52 1.12
N ALA A 132 7.36 0.79 0.72
CA ALA A 132 6.22 0.72 1.63
C ALA A 132 5.99 -0.72 2.14
N TYR A 133 6.08 -1.71 1.26
CA TYR A 133 6.02 -3.13 1.66
C TYR A 133 7.23 -3.56 2.49
N ALA A 134 8.42 -3.02 2.22
CA ALA A 134 9.60 -3.26 3.06
C ALA A 134 9.39 -2.75 4.49
N THR A 135 8.66 -1.64 4.68
CA THR A 135 8.26 -1.14 6.00
C THR A 135 7.36 -2.14 6.73
N PHE A 136 6.39 -2.75 6.05
CA PHE A 136 5.55 -3.80 6.63
C PHE A 136 6.38 -5.04 6.99
N ALA A 137 7.23 -5.52 6.07
CA ALA A 137 8.12 -6.66 6.29
C ALA A 137 9.12 -6.44 7.43
N ALA A 138 9.54 -5.18 7.64
CA ALA A 138 10.41 -4.76 8.74
C ALA A 138 9.64 -4.48 10.05
N GLN A 139 8.44 -5.06 10.21
CA GLN A 139 7.64 -4.93 11.43
C GLN A 139 7.33 -3.47 11.80
N GLY A 140 7.02 -2.67 10.79
CA GLY A 140 6.65 -1.26 10.96
C GLY A 140 7.83 -0.28 11.05
N ILE A 141 9.04 -0.75 10.78
CA ILE A 141 10.22 0.11 10.75
C ILE A 141 10.46 0.57 9.31
N LYS A 142 10.17 1.83 9.05
CA LYS A 142 10.45 2.49 7.77
C LYS A 142 11.93 2.82 7.65
N SER A 143 12.53 2.52 6.50
CA SER A 143 13.88 2.92 6.14
C SER A 143 13.89 3.74 4.85
N LYS A 144 14.80 4.71 4.77
CA LYS A 144 15.01 5.45 3.52
C LYS A 144 15.86 4.59 2.57
N PRO A 145 15.38 4.31 1.34
CA PRO A 145 16.17 3.52 0.39
C PRO A 145 17.46 4.26 0.00
N TYR A 146 18.56 3.54 -0.12
CA TYR A 146 19.82 4.05 -0.64
C TYR A 146 20.51 2.98 -1.51
N LEU A 147 21.27 3.43 -2.52
CA LEU A 147 21.90 2.52 -3.50
C LEU A 147 23.38 2.27 -3.22
N VAL A 148 24.03 3.19 -2.52
CA VAL A 148 25.48 3.11 -2.27
C VAL A 148 25.69 2.95 -0.76
N ALA A 149 26.13 1.75 -0.36
CA ALA A 149 26.44 1.47 1.04
C ALA A 149 27.77 2.11 1.47
N GLN A 150 28.81 2.05 0.61
CA GLN A 150 30.11 2.60 0.93
C GLN A 150 30.89 2.93 -0.35
N VAL A 151 31.69 3.98 -0.32
CA VAL A 151 32.69 4.30 -1.35
C VAL A 151 34.07 4.30 -0.72
N ILE A 152 34.98 3.48 -1.25
CA ILE A 152 36.35 3.36 -0.77
C ILE A 152 37.29 4.00 -1.81
N GLY A 153 38.15 4.90 -1.36
CA GLY A 153 39.17 5.54 -2.20
C GLY A 153 40.32 4.62 -2.56
N SER A 154 41.16 5.04 -3.51
CA SER A 154 42.35 4.29 -3.95
C SER A 154 43.38 4.03 -2.84
N ASN A 155 43.39 4.87 -1.82
CA ASN A 155 44.23 4.74 -0.61
C ASN A 155 43.58 3.84 0.48
N LYS A 156 42.50 3.12 0.14
CA LYS A 156 41.66 2.31 1.03
C LYS A 156 40.95 3.09 2.15
N GLY A 157 40.95 4.41 2.11
CA GLY A 157 40.16 5.25 3.00
C GLY A 157 38.66 5.26 2.58
N VAL A 158 37.77 5.27 3.56
CA VAL A 158 36.31 5.42 3.32
C VAL A 158 36.05 6.86 2.94
N LEU A 159 35.54 7.09 1.72
CA LEU A 159 35.15 8.40 1.20
C LEU A 159 33.68 8.72 1.48
N TYR A 160 32.84 7.70 1.54
CA TYR A 160 31.43 7.81 1.82
C TYR A 160 30.94 6.53 2.49
N GLU A 161 30.06 6.68 3.45
CA GLU A 161 29.33 5.59 4.09
C GLU A 161 27.85 5.94 4.15
N GLY A 162 27.03 5.10 3.54
CA GLY A 162 25.57 5.22 3.56
C GLY A 162 25.06 4.99 4.99
N LYS A 163 24.26 5.91 5.49
CA LYS A 163 23.60 5.75 6.79
C LYS A 163 22.19 5.24 6.59
N GLN A 164 21.86 4.18 7.31
CA GLN A 164 20.50 3.70 7.39
C GLN A 164 19.72 4.62 8.34
N GLU A 165 18.79 5.39 7.79
CA GLU A 165 17.83 6.20 8.56
C GLU A 165 16.57 5.37 8.75
N THR A 166 16.23 5.05 10.00
CA THR A 166 15.06 4.24 10.34
C THR A 166 14.12 5.01 11.26
N GLN A 167 12.82 4.72 11.12
CA GLN A 167 11.77 5.27 11.97
C GLN A 167 10.70 4.21 12.19
N GLU A 168 10.29 3.96 13.43
CA GLU A 168 9.11 3.16 13.72
C GLU A 168 7.86 3.99 13.38
N VAL A 169 7.02 3.45 12.48
CA VAL A 169 5.82 4.12 11.96
C VAL A 169 4.54 3.32 12.19
N PHE A 170 4.67 2.04 12.50
CA PHE A 170 3.56 1.15 12.88
C PHE A 170 3.98 0.26 14.05
N SER A 171 3.01 -0.12 14.90
CA SER A 171 3.29 -1.05 15.99
C SER A 171 3.51 -2.48 15.47
N LYS A 172 4.26 -3.27 16.23
CA LYS A 172 4.54 -4.67 15.88
C LYS A 172 3.28 -5.53 15.89
N GLU A 173 2.32 -5.22 16.76
CA GLU A 173 1.04 -5.91 16.87
C GLU A 173 0.23 -5.74 15.58
N VAL A 174 0.09 -4.50 15.10
CA VAL A 174 -0.59 -4.21 13.82
C VAL A 174 0.11 -4.89 12.66
N MET A 175 1.45 -4.91 12.64
CA MET A 175 2.21 -5.58 11.58
C MET A 175 2.13 -7.11 11.65
N ALA A 176 2.02 -7.69 12.83
CA ALA A 176 1.79 -9.12 12.99
C ALA A 176 0.44 -9.53 12.39
N ASP A 177 -0.63 -8.81 12.71
CA ASP A 177 -1.96 -9.04 12.16
C ASP A 177 -2.00 -8.81 10.64
N LEU A 178 -1.38 -7.73 10.15
CA LEU A 178 -1.26 -7.49 8.70
C LEU A 178 -0.53 -8.63 7.98
N THR A 179 0.55 -9.14 8.56
CA THR A 179 1.35 -10.22 7.95
C THR A 179 0.58 -11.55 7.95
N TYR A 180 -0.34 -11.73 8.88
CA TYR A 180 -1.21 -12.90 8.94
C TYR A 180 -2.33 -12.83 7.87
N SER A 181 -2.77 -11.63 7.47
CA SER A 181 -3.86 -11.43 6.52
C SER A 181 -3.45 -11.69 5.06
#